data_a7b7d21741894ecaca1bc24bb89d9303
#
_entry.id   a7b7d21741894ecaca1bc24bb89d9303
#
_cell.length_a   1.000
_cell.length_b   1.000
_cell.length_c   1.000
_cell.angle_alpha   90.00
_cell.angle_beta   90.00
_cell.angle_gamma   90.00
#
_symmetry.space_group_name_H-M   'P 1'
#
loop_
_entity.id
_entity.type
_entity.pdbx_description
1 polymer ?
#
loop_
_entity_poly.entity_id
_entity_poly.type
_entity_poly.pdbx_seq_one_letter_code
_entity_poly.pdbx_strand_id
1 'polypeptide(L)'
;MAIIRLQSDIERQKRLYYEFDSSDKPLGEGGMGKVYKGRCVDERTGMYKEVAIKFMFSDLPEHAIERARREASIRLRNDNLVEMLGFIETTEKNVMGEGMKRYHVVSELLEGVMLDDMLQGKTTDQDGNPIPFAEKLYREYQSNPFQFAVTVIRSILSGLMALHDAGYIHRDIDPTNIMVTKKGHIKLIDFGIAKPINTLTTHDKALTTAGVFMGKPWYAAPELVLGDVKHQNATTDIYAIGILFYQLYLGMRPFDGPNHEVLDMQLHKRISLKHVPRKDVKAIIAKATSKKQEMRYQSASEFRVDVDKLTPRPPRPILPISLIKLIFGGIGAVTLIAVIVWLFLRNGDGDDNVIVEDRHTYSEAVEKLKSPQTAQEGMNELRVLSQDGNYDATYLLSRLKFDAKTKKEYDNI
;
A
#
# COMPACT_ATOMS: atom_id res chain seq x y z
N MET A 1 -30.30 1.78 21.16
CA MET A 1 -29.52 2.87 20.54
C MET A 1 -28.77 3.59 21.63
N ALA A 2 -27.48 3.57 21.57
CA ALA A 2 -26.62 4.28 22.55
C ALA A 2 -25.85 5.39 21.81
N ILE A 3 -26.60 6.47 21.47
CA ILE A 3 -25.98 7.62 20.80
C ILE A 3 -25.04 8.32 21.78
N ILE A 4 -23.77 8.37 21.41
CA ILE A 4 -22.75 9.11 22.14
C ILE A 4 -22.53 10.44 21.44
N ARG A 5 -22.72 11.53 22.19
CA ARG A 5 -22.44 12.89 21.74
C ARG A 5 -21.09 13.35 22.28
N LEU A 6 -20.25 13.85 21.36
CA LEU A 6 -18.90 14.32 21.64
C LEU A 6 -18.83 15.82 21.33
N GLN A 7 -18.35 16.61 22.29
CA GLN A 7 -18.22 18.05 22.14
C GLN A 7 -17.14 18.55 23.11
N SER A 8 -16.05 19.11 22.57
CA SER A 8 -15.08 19.85 23.37
C SER A 8 -15.45 21.35 23.45
N ASP A 9 -14.69 22.15 24.18
CA ASP A 9 -14.92 23.60 24.26
C ASP A 9 -14.79 24.27 22.87
N ILE A 10 -13.93 23.78 22.00
CA ILE A 10 -13.74 24.31 20.64
C ILE A 10 -15.01 24.07 19.81
N GLU A 11 -15.56 22.87 19.84
CA GLU A 11 -16.79 22.55 19.13
C GLU A 11 -17.97 23.31 19.68
N ARG A 12 -18.04 23.48 21.02
CA ARG A 12 -19.07 24.26 21.70
C ARG A 12 -19.06 25.72 21.25
N GLN A 13 -17.86 26.34 21.15
CA GLN A 13 -17.73 27.70 20.62
C GLN A 13 -18.20 27.82 19.17
N LYS A 14 -17.95 26.77 18.33
CA LYS A 14 -18.38 26.71 16.94
C LYS A 14 -19.85 26.30 16.80
N ARG A 15 -20.54 25.96 17.90
CA ARG A 15 -21.89 25.36 17.89
C ARG A 15 -21.96 24.09 17.02
N LEU A 16 -20.95 23.25 17.14
CA LEU A 16 -20.86 21.95 16.48
C LEU A 16 -20.79 20.86 17.54
N TYR A 17 -21.28 19.69 17.21
CA TYR A 17 -20.98 18.47 17.97
C TYR A 17 -20.85 17.29 17.03
N TYR A 18 -20.21 16.24 17.52
CA TYR A 18 -20.13 14.96 16.84
C TYR A 18 -21.00 13.95 17.58
N GLU A 19 -21.60 13.03 16.82
CA GLU A 19 -22.37 11.94 17.40
C GLU A 19 -22.18 10.65 16.61
N PHE A 20 -22.25 9.51 17.31
CA PHE A 20 -22.28 8.19 16.70
C PHE A 20 -23.07 7.22 17.57
N ASP A 21 -23.60 6.13 17.00
CA ASP A 21 -24.24 5.07 17.75
C ASP A 21 -23.20 4.01 18.14
N SER A 22 -22.92 3.83 19.42
CA SER A 22 -21.96 2.83 19.92
C SER A 22 -22.48 1.39 19.82
N SER A 23 -23.76 1.18 19.49
CA SER A 23 -24.35 -0.12 19.19
C SER A 23 -24.14 -0.53 17.74
N ASP A 24 -23.75 0.41 16.85
CA ASP A 24 -23.43 0.10 15.47
C ASP A 24 -22.14 -0.73 15.38
N LYS A 25 -22.07 -1.57 14.34
CA LYS A 25 -20.84 -2.30 14.00
C LYS A 25 -19.76 -1.28 13.62
N PRO A 26 -18.57 -1.32 14.24
CA PRO A 26 -17.50 -0.41 13.87
C PRO A 26 -17.07 -0.63 12.41
N LEU A 27 -16.68 0.44 11.73
CA LEU A 27 -16.09 0.39 10.39
C LEU A 27 -14.76 -0.35 10.37
N GLY A 28 -14.04 -0.32 11.50
CA GLY A 28 -12.78 -1.00 11.69
C GLY A 28 -12.32 -0.93 13.15
N GLU A 29 -11.41 -1.82 13.52
CA GLU A 29 -10.77 -1.87 14.83
C GLU A 29 -9.26 -2.05 14.65
N GLY A 30 -8.47 -1.33 15.45
CA GLY A 30 -7.01 -1.40 15.43
C GLY A 30 -6.44 -1.25 16.83
N GLY A 31 -5.11 -1.29 16.96
CA GLY A 31 -4.42 -1.25 18.25
C GLY A 31 -4.69 -0.02 19.12
N MET A 32 -5.22 1.05 18.55
CA MET A 32 -5.50 2.30 19.30
C MET A 32 -6.99 2.54 19.57
N GLY A 33 -7.90 1.75 18.97
CA GLY A 33 -9.34 1.98 19.15
C GLY A 33 -10.19 1.44 18.00
N LYS A 34 -11.48 1.79 18.07
CA LYS A 34 -12.50 1.41 17.07
C LYS A 34 -12.95 2.66 16.31
N VAL A 35 -13.18 2.47 15.01
CA VAL A 35 -13.68 3.55 14.14
C VAL A 35 -15.17 3.34 13.88
N TYR A 36 -15.96 4.37 14.13
CA TYR A 36 -17.40 4.36 13.89
C TYR A 36 -17.78 5.38 12.81
N LYS A 37 -18.84 5.10 12.10
CA LYS A 37 -19.53 6.09 11.29
C LYS A 37 -20.28 7.04 12.23
N GLY A 38 -20.07 8.34 12.07
CA GLY A 38 -20.72 9.35 12.88
C GLY A 38 -21.18 10.55 12.06
N ARG A 39 -21.64 11.57 12.74
CA ARG A 39 -22.11 12.84 12.17
C ARG A 39 -21.46 14.01 12.89
N CYS A 40 -21.07 15.03 12.13
CA CYS A 40 -20.79 16.37 12.61
C CYS A 40 -22.04 17.21 12.41
N VAL A 41 -22.67 17.69 13.46
CA VAL A 41 -23.95 18.41 13.42
C VAL A 41 -23.74 19.88 13.79
N ASP A 42 -24.28 20.79 12.99
CA ASP A 42 -24.41 22.23 13.33
C ASP A 42 -25.67 22.45 14.18
N GLU A 43 -25.48 22.87 15.42
CA GLU A 43 -26.58 23.07 16.38
C GLU A 43 -27.57 24.16 15.97
N ARG A 44 -27.18 25.10 15.11
CA ARG A 44 -28.03 26.22 14.69
C ARG A 44 -28.96 25.80 13.55
N THR A 45 -28.47 24.95 12.63
CA THR A 45 -29.18 24.62 11.41
C THR A 45 -29.75 23.21 11.44
N GLY A 46 -29.26 22.35 12.33
CA GLY A 46 -29.53 20.90 12.32
C GLY A 46 -28.92 20.15 11.14
N MET A 47 -28.18 20.84 10.27
CA MET A 47 -27.48 20.19 9.15
C MET A 47 -26.32 19.34 9.66
N TYR A 48 -26.08 18.23 9.01
CA TYR A 48 -24.98 17.35 9.39
C TYR A 48 -24.14 16.92 8.19
N LYS A 49 -22.89 16.58 8.49
CA LYS A 49 -21.93 15.92 7.57
C LYS A 49 -21.53 14.59 8.19
N GLU A 50 -21.49 13.54 7.38
CA GLU A 50 -20.95 12.25 7.83
C GLU A 50 -19.45 12.33 8.05
N VAL A 51 -18.97 11.68 9.11
CA VAL A 51 -17.59 11.66 9.55
C VAL A 51 -17.19 10.27 10.04
N ALA A 52 -15.89 10.00 10.09
CA ALA A 52 -15.33 8.86 10.80
C ALA A 52 -14.86 9.30 12.19
N ILE A 53 -15.24 8.56 13.23
CA ILE A 53 -14.89 8.83 14.62
C ILE A 53 -14.12 7.63 15.17
N LYS A 54 -12.83 7.81 15.43
CA LYS A 54 -11.99 6.83 16.09
C LYS A 54 -12.13 6.99 17.60
N PHE A 55 -12.84 6.08 18.22
CA PHE A 55 -12.99 5.96 19.67
C PHE A 55 -11.75 5.24 20.21
N MET A 56 -10.90 5.97 20.92
CA MET A 56 -9.65 5.45 21.43
C MET A 56 -9.87 4.60 22.70
N PHE A 57 -9.09 3.52 22.86
CA PHE A 57 -9.14 2.71 24.07
C PHE A 57 -8.67 3.51 25.31
N SER A 58 -9.19 3.15 26.47
CA SER A 58 -8.95 3.89 27.73
C SER A 58 -7.59 3.60 28.37
N ASP A 59 -6.98 2.48 28.01
CA ASP A 59 -5.72 1.96 28.56
C ASP A 59 -4.49 2.32 27.71
N LEU A 60 -4.68 3.24 26.75
CA LEU A 60 -3.57 3.68 25.92
C LEU A 60 -2.56 4.51 26.72
N PRO A 61 -1.26 4.27 26.50
CA PRO A 61 -0.22 5.07 27.14
C PRO A 61 -0.24 6.52 26.63
N GLU A 62 0.19 7.45 27.46
CA GLU A 62 0.13 8.90 27.19
C GLU A 62 0.78 9.27 25.84
N HIS A 63 1.91 8.65 25.50
CA HIS A 63 2.57 8.90 24.21
C HIS A 63 1.71 8.54 22.99
N ALA A 64 0.82 7.54 23.10
CA ALA A 64 -0.11 7.18 22.04
C ALA A 64 -1.22 8.22 21.90
N ILE A 65 -1.70 8.78 23.02
CA ILE A 65 -2.68 9.85 23.04
C ILE A 65 -2.10 11.13 22.44
N GLU A 66 -0.88 11.51 22.84
CA GLU A 66 -0.17 12.66 22.28
C GLU A 66 0.10 12.53 20.77
N ARG A 67 0.39 11.30 20.33
CA ARG A 67 0.53 10.97 18.92
C ARG A 67 -0.77 11.20 18.16
N ALA A 68 -1.90 10.70 18.67
CA ALA A 68 -3.22 10.89 18.05
C ALA A 68 -3.65 12.37 18.06
N ARG A 69 -3.34 13.10 19.14
CA ARG A 69 -3.59 14.56 19.23
C ARG A 69 -2.80 15.31 18.14
N ARG A 70 -1.55 14.97 17.95
CA ARG A 70 -0.68 15.55 16.91
C ARG A 70 -1.20 15.24 15.52
N GLU A 71 -1.54 13.99 15.24
CA GLU A 71 -2.15 13.58 13.98
C GLU A 71 -3.39 14.42 13.66
N ALA A 72 -4.31 14.50 14.59
CA ALA A 72 -5.53 15.28 14.43
C ALA A 72 -5.31 16.81 14.32
N SER A 73 -4.11 17.30 14.64
CA SER A 73 -3.75 18.72 14.46
C SER A 73 -3.29 19.06 13.05
N ILE A 74 -2.96 18.06 12.24
CA ILE A 74 -2.51 18.25 10.86
C ILE A 74 -3.72 18.62 9.99
N ARG A 75 -3.88 19.92 9.72
CA ARG A 75 -5.03 20.47 8.96
C ARG A 75 -4.65 20.68 7.51
N LEU A 76 -4.50 19.59 6.77
CA LEU A 76 -4.19 19.62 5.34
C LEU A 76 -5.42 19.17 4.55
N ARG A 77 -5.74 19.93 3.48
CA ARG A 77 -6.72 19.54 2.46
C ARG A 77 -6.01 19.15 1.19
N ASN A 78 -6.10 17.87 0.86
CA ASN A 78 -5.50 17.30 -0.34
C ASN A 78 -6.31 16.06 -0.74
N ASP A 79 -6.51 15.86 -2.04
CA ASP A 79 -7.30 14.72 -2.55
C ASP A 79 -6.68 13.36 -2.22
N ASN A 80 -5.39 13.33 -1.88
CA ASN A 80 -4.64 12.12 -1.58
C ASN A 80 -4.24 12.00 -0.10
N LEU A 81 -4.77 12.86 0.78
CA LEU A 81 -4.65 12.75 2.22
C LEU A 81 -6.04 12.72 2.85
N VAL A 82 -6.21 11.99 3.95
CA VAL A 82 -7.44 12.07 4.74
C VAL A 82 -7.52 13.45 5.42
N GLU A 83 -8.69 14.10 5.36
CA GLU A 83 -8.93 15.37 6.06
C GLU A 83 -9.18 15.09 7.54
N MET A 84 -8.29 15.58 8.41
CA MET A 84 -8.47 15.54 9.87
C MET A 84 -9.38 16.66 10.32
N LEU A 85 -10.45 16.35 11.05
CA LEU A 85 -11.48 17.31 11.46
C LEU A 85 -11.37 17.73 12.93
N GLY A 86 -10.94 16.82 13.82
CA GLY A 86 -10.85 17.13 15.23
C GLY A 86 -10.17 16.08 16.10
N PHE A 87 -9.74 16.56 17.27
CA PHE A 87 -9.37 15.73 18.41
C PHE A 87 -10.26 16.16 19.57
N ILE A 88 -11.08 15.25 20.06
CA ILE A 88 -12.08 15.53 21.09
C ILE A 88 -11.66 14.83 22.37
N GLU A 89 -11.55 15.61 23.43
CA GLU A 89 -11.37 15.11 24.79
C GLU A 89 -12.69 15.23 25.53
N THR A 90 -13.18 14.15 26.10
CA THR A 90 -14.39 14.10 26.95
C THR A 90 -14.03 13.51 28.29
N THR A 91 -14.83 13.83 29.30
CA THR A 91 -14.71 13.25 30.65
C THR A 91 -15.96 12.44 30.95
N GLU A 92 -15.78 11.13 31.10
CA GLU A 92 -16.82 10.21 31.56
C GLU A 92 -16.61 9.89 33.03
N LYS A 93 -17.70 9.66 33.78
CA LYS A 93 -17.61 9.18 35.15
C LYS A 93 -17.51 7.66 35.15
N ASN A 94 -16.49 7.12 35.82
CA ASN A 94 -16.40 5.67 36.05
C ASN A 94 -17.45 5.21 37.09
N VAL A 95 -17.51 3.92 37.32
CA VAL A 95 -18.45 3.29 38.28
C VAL A 95 -18.29 3.84 39.70
N MET A 96 -17.10 4.39 40.04
CA MET A 96 -16.80 5.00 41.35
C MET A 96 -17.08 6.52 41.37
N GLY A 97 -17.58 7.09 40.26
CA GLY A 97 -17.87 8.54 40.15
C GLY A 97 -16.66 9.40 39.80
N GLU A 98 -15.49 8.82 39.59
CA GLU A 98 -14.26 9.50 39.20
C GLU A 98 -14.30 9.88 37.72
N GLY A 99 -13.80 11.07 37.40
CA GLY A 99 -13.71 11.51 35.99
C GLY A 99 -12.60 10.80 35.25
N MET A 100 -12.96 10.04 34.20
CA MET A 100 -12.02 9.37 33.28
C MET A 100 -12.03 10.10 31.96
N LYS A 101 -10.84 10.50 31.49
CA LYS A 101 -10.69 11.12 30.17
C LYS A 101 -10.86 10.08 29.06
N ARG A 102 -11.58 10.47 28.01
CA ARG A 102 -11.73 9.72 26.77
C ARG A 102 -11.28 10.58 25.60
N TYR A 103 -10.70 9.95 24.64
CA TYR A 103 -10.10 10.62 23.48
C TYR A 103 -10.69 10.07 22.19
N HIS A 104 -10.96 10.97 21.25
CA HIS A 104 -11.55 10.63 19.96
C HIS A 104 -10.87 11.44 18.87
N VAL A 105 -10.53 10.76 17.77
CA VAL A 105 -10.04 11.41 16.56
C VAL A 105 -11.17 11.45 15.55
N VAL A 106 -11.41 12.59 14.94
CA VAL A 106 -12.45 12.77 13.92
C VAL A 106 -11.80 13.13 12.60
N SER A 107 -12.19 12.42 11.55
CA SER A 107 -11.74 12.64 10.17
C SER A 107 -12.91 12.60 9.19
N GLU A 108 -12.65 12.95 7.92
CA GLU A 108 -13.63 12.70 6.86
C GLU A 108 -13.98 11.21 6.79
N LEU A 109 -15.24 10.92 6.50
CA LEU A 109 -15.68 9.54 6.22
C LEU A 109 -15.28 9.17 4.78
N LEU A 110 -14.49 8.12 4.66
CA LEU A 110 -14.11 7.55 3.38
C LEU A 110 -14.85 6.24 3.14
N GLU A 111 -15.41 6.09 1.96
CA GLU A 111 -15.97 4.83 1.48
C GLU A 111 -15.05 4.24 0.42
N GLY A 112 -14.54 3.04 0.67
CA GLY A 112 -13.57 2.43 -0.24
C GLY A 112 -13.05 1.10 0.26
N VAL A 113 -11.90 0.70 -0.28
CA VAL A 113 -11.19 -0.54 0.04
C VAL A 113 -9.77 -0.20 0.47
N MET A 114 -9.30 -0.84 1.51
CA MET A 114 -7.90 -0.75 1.93
C MET A 114 -7.01 -1.39 0.85
N LEU A 115 -5.92 -0.74 0.54
CA LEU A 115 -4.99 -1.26 -0.47
C LEU A 115 -4.43 -2.63 -0.07
N ASP A 116 -4.24 -2.87 1.23
CA ASP A 116 -3.80 -4.16 1.76
C ASP A 116 -4.84 -5.27 1.51
N ASP A 117 -6.12 -5.01 1.79
CA ASP A 117 -7.20 -5.96 1.54
C ASP A 117 -7.33 -6.27 0.05
N MET A 118 -7.19 -5.25 -0.80
CA MET A 118 -7.18 -5.43 -2.26
C MET A 118 -6.00 -6.32 -2.69
N LEU A 119 -4.77 -6.05 -2.20
CA LEU A 119 -3.59 -6.87 -2.53
C LEU A 119 -3.72 -8.31 -2.06
N GLN A 120 -4.45 -8.57 -0.98
CA GLN A 120 -4.78 -9.91 -0.49
C GLN A 120 -5.94 -10.57 -1.26
N GLY A 121 -6.56 -9.87 -2.23
CA GLY A 121 -7.71 -10.36 -2.99
C GLY A 121 -8.98 -10.49 -2.15
N LYS A 122 -9.10 -9.73 -1.04
CA LYS A 122 -10.31 -9.69 -0.23
C LYS A 122 -11.40 -8.90 -0.94
N THR A 123 -12.38 -9.60 -1.46
CA THR A 123 -13.51 -9.03 -2.21
C THR A 123 -14.86 -9.21 -1.53
N THR A 124 -14.87 -9.75 -0.31
CA THR A 124 -16.06 -9.95 0.51
C THR A 124 -15.96 -9.17 1.82
N ASP A 125 -17.11 -8.83 2.39
CA ASP A 125 -17.21 -8.28 3.74
C ASP A 125 -16.99 -9.37 4.82
N GLN A 126 -17.09 -8.97 6.09
CA GLN A 126 -16.91 -9.88 7.23
C GLN A 126 -17.99 -10.98 7.31
N ASP A 127 -19.12 -10.77 6.65
CA ASP A 127 -20.25 -11.71 6.63
C ASP A 127 -20.22 -12.59 5.36
N GLY A 128 -19.16 -12.44 4.52
CA GLY A 128 -18.96 -13.22 3.29
C GLY A 128 -19.68 -12.67 2.07
N ASN A 129 -20.38 -11.53 2.16
CA ASN A 129 -21.07 -10.96 1.02
C ASN A 129 -20.08 -10.27 0.06
N PRO A 130 -20.28 -10.42 -1.26
CA PRO A 130 -19.43 -9.76 -2.24
C PRO A 130 -19.46 -8.24 -2.11
N ILE A 131 -18.29 -7.60 -2.23
CA ILE A 131 -18.15 -6.16 -2.36
C ILE A 131 -17.84 -5.84 -3.82
N PRO A 132 -18.84 -5.44 -4.66
CA PRO A 132 -18.64 -5.29 -6.11
C PRO A 132 -17.52 -4.32 -6.48
N PHE A 133 -17.33 -3.28 -5.67
CA PHE A 133 -16.24 -2.33 -5.88
C PHE A 133 -14.87 -2.97 -5.64
N ALA A 134 -14.71 -3.80 -4.60
CA ALA A 134 -13.47 -4.52 -4.31
C ALA A 134 -13.12 -5.52 -5.43
N GLU A 135 -14.11 -6.26 -5.92
CA GLU A 135 -13.93 -7.19 -7.04
C GLU A 135 -13.49 -6.48 -8.32
N LYS A 136 -14.14 -5.33 -8.64
CA LYS A 136 -13.78 -4.52 -9.80
C LYS A 136 -12.33 -4.04 -9.68
N LEU A 137 -11.97 -3.46 -8.54
CA LEU A 137 -10.64 -2.92 -8.27
C LEU A 137 -9.57 -4.01 -8.35
N TYR A 138 -9.82 -5.20 -7.78
CA TYR A 138 -8.90 -6.32 -7.86
C TYR A 138 -8.71 -6.82 -9.29
N ARG A 139 -9.77 -6.90 -10.09
CA ARG A 139 -9.68 -7.23 -11.52
C ARG A 139 -8.90 -6.19 -12.31
N GLU A 140 -9.09 -4.90 -12.03
CA GLU A 140 -8.31 -3.82 -12.64
C GLU A 140 -6.82 -3.97 -12.31
N TYR A 141 -6.49 -4.23 -11.05
CA TYR A 141 -5.12 -4.49 -10.61
C TYR A 141 -4.51 -5.71 -11.35
N GLN A 142 -5.21 -6.84 -11.38
CA GLN A 142 -4.74 -8.05 -12.05
C GLN A 142 -4.55 -7.87 -13.57
N SER A 143 -5.41 -7.08 -14.21
CA SER A 143 -5.35 -6.86 -15.66
C SER A 143 -4.17 -5.99 -16.07
N ASN A 144 -3.77 -5.03 -15.23
CA ASN A 144 -2.66 -4.12 -15.51
C ASN A 144 -1.98 -3.62 -14.22
N PRO A 145 -1.17 -4.49 -13.56
CA PRO A 145 -0.47 -4.13 -12.32
C PRO A 145 0.43 -2.91 -12.48
N PHE A 146 1.05 -2.74 -13.65
CA PHE A 146 1.89 -1.57 -13.94
C PHE A 146 1.10 -0.26 -13.87
N GLN A 147 -0.01 -0.17 -14.61
CA GLN A 147 -0.81 1.06 -14.63
C GLN A 147 -1.41 1.35 -13.26
N PHE A 148 -1.87 0.31 -12.57
CA PHE A 148 -2.39 0.44 -11.22
C PHE A 148 -1.31 0.95 -10.25
N ALA A 149 -0.13 0.34 -10.26
CA ALA A 149 1.00 0.77 -9.44
C ALA A 149 1.39 2.23 -9.70
N VAL A 150 1.52 2.63 -10.97
CA VAL A 150 1.83 4.02 -11.34
C VAL A 150 0.77 4.98 -10.82
N THR A 151 -0.52 4.63 -10.91
CA THR A 151 -1.62 5.48 -10.42
C THR A 151 -1.57 5.63 -8.90
N VAL A 152 -1.37 4.53 -8.17
CA VAL A 152 -1.23 4.56 -6.70
C VAL A 152 -0.04 5.42 -6.29
N ILE A 153 1.13 5.16 -6.85
CA ILE A 153 2.36 5.88 -6.49
C ILE A 153 2.24 7.37 -6.79
N ARG A 154 1.67 7.75 -7.92
CA ARG A 154 1.38 9.15 -8.25
C ARG A 154 0.50 9.83 -7.21
N SER A 155 -0.56 9.18 -6.80
CA SER A 155 -1.49 9.72 -5.81
C SER A 155 -0.82 9.90 -4.45
N ILE A 156 -0.09 8.87 -3.98
CA ILE A 156 0.62 8.94 -2.70
C ILE A 156 1.69 10.03 -2.71
N LEU A 157 2.48 10.14 -3.79
CA LEU A 157 3.47 11.23 -3.93
C LEU A 157 2.82 12.60 -3.89
N SER A 158 1.63 12.78 -4.48
CA SER A 158 0.88 14.05 -4.40
C SER A 158 0.48 14.39 -2.96
N GLY A 159 0.00 13.40 -2.20
CA GLY A 159 -0.30 13.59 -0.78
C GLY A 159 0.95 13.94 0.04
N LEU A 160 2.06 13.21 -0.19
CA LEU A 160 3.31 13.45 0.51
C LEU A 160 3.96 14.80 0.19
N MET A 161 3.83 15.30 -1.04
CA MET A 161 4.26 16.67 -1.34
C MET A 161 3.59 17.66 -0.40
N ALA A 162 2.27 17.61 -0.24
CA ALA A 162 1.55 18.50 0.66
C ALA A 162 1.94 18.30 2.13
N LEU A 163 2.20 17.06 2.55
CA LEU A 163 2.62 16.74 3.91
C LEU A 163 4.04 17.24 4.20
N HIS A 164 4.98 17.00 3.28
CA HIS A 164 6.38 17.45 3.42
C HIS A 164 6.52 18.97 3.34
N ASP A 165 5.75 19.63 2.46
CA ASP A 165 5.72 21.10 2.37
C ASP A 165 5.18 21.75 3.66
N ALA A 166 4.29 21.05 4.38
CA ALA A 166 3.82 21.47 5.69
C ALA A 166 4.82 21.14 6.83
N GLY A 167 5.98 20.58 6.51
CA GLY A 167 7.05 20.27 7.46
C GLY A 167 6.87 18.96 8.22
N TYR A 168 6.04 18.02 7.74
CA TYR A 168 5.83 16.73 8.36
C TYR A 168 6.39 15.59 7.51
N ILE A 169 6.79 14.48 8.16
CA ILE A 169 7.10 13.20 7.53
C ILE A 169 6.15 12.13 8.05
N HIS A 170 5.75 11.19 7.18
CA HIS A 170 4.72 10.19 7.49
C HIS A 170 5.27 9.01 8.31
N ARG A 171 6.36 8.39 7.87
CA ARG A 171 7.13 7.30 8.49
C ARG A 171 6.42 5.92 8.57
N ASP A 172 5.18 5.82 8.17
CA ASP A 172 4.41 4.56 8.18
C ASP A 172 3.63 4.38 6.87
N ILE A 173 4.32 4.49 5.74
CA ILE A 173 3.71 4.29 4.43
C ILE A 173 3.71 2.80 4.11
N ASP A 174 2.51 2.22 4.12
CA ASP A 174 2.26 0.83 3.77
C ASP A 174 0.82 0.64 3.25
N PRO A 175 0.47 -0.50 2.64
CA PRO A 175 -0.87 -0.72 2.08
C PRO A 175 -2.04 -0.62 3.06
N THR A 176 -1.82 -0.81 4.37
CA THR A 176 -2.89 -0.71 5.37
C THR A 176 -3.21 0.73 5.76
N ASN A 177 -2.36 1.67 5.37
CA ASN A 177 -2.56 3.11 5.57
C ASN A 177 -2.96 3.82 4.27
N ILE A 178 -3.39 3.05 3.26
CA ILE A 178 -3.82 3.57 1.96
C ILE A 178 -5.21 3.02 1.64
N MET A 179 -6.13 3.92 1.30
CA MET A 179 -7.49 3.56 0.87
C MET A 179 -7.73 4.00 -0.58
N VAL A 180 -8.31 3.10 -1.37
CA VAL A 180 -8.88 3.42 -2.69
C VAL A 180 -10.37 3.66 -2.50
N THR A 181 -10.80 4.89 -2.68
CA THR A 181 -12.20 5.28 -2.44
C THR A 181 -13.09 4.93 -3.62
N LYS A 182 -14.39 4.74 -3.37
CA LYS A 182 -15.41 4.54 -4.42
C LYS A 182 -15.48 5.69 -5.43
N LYS A 183 -15.02 6.89 -5.04
CA LYS A 183 -14.91 8.07 -5.90
C LYS A 183 -13.66 8.08 -6.77
N GLY A 184 -12.79 7.06 -6.65
CA GLY A 184 -11.55 6.94 -7.42
C GLY A 184 -10.34 7.68 -6.83
N HIS A 185 -10.46 8.31 -5.66
CA HIS A 185 -9.32 8.89 -4.96
C HIS A 185 -8.52 7.82 -4.23
N ILE A 186 -7.22 7.96 -4.23
CA ILE A 186 -6.31 7.13 -3.44
C ILE A 186 -5.75 8.01 -2.33
N LYS A 187 -6.02 7.67 -1.08
CA LYS A 187 -5.72 8.51 0.07
C LYS A 187 -4.84 7.79 1.10
N LEU A 188 -3.86 8.51 1.63
CA LEU A 188 -3.20 8.16 2.89
C LEU A 188 -4.15 8.48 4.04
N ILE A 189 -4.37 7.53 4.97
CA ILE A 189 -5.44 7.63 5.97
C ILE A 189 -4.98 7.66 7.43
N ASP A 190 -3.73 7.37 7.71
CA ASP A 190 -3.19 7.37 9.08
C ASP A 190 -1.85 8.13 9.11
N PHE A 191 -1.82 9.23 9.87
CA PHE A 191 -0.62 10.04 10.10
C PHE A 191 -0.04 9.80 11.51
N GLY A 192 -0.46 8.74 12.17
CA GLY A 192 -0.20 8.49 13.59
C GLY A 192 1.27 8.50 14.01
N ILE A 193 2.21 8.39 13.06
CA ILE A 193 3.65 8.56 13.32
C ILE A 193 4.21 9.82 12.66
N ALA A 194 3.38 10.62 11.97
CA ALA A 194 3.84 11.87 11.38
C ALA A 194 4.44 12.79 12.44
N LYS A 195 5.61 13.36 12.15
CA LYS A 195 6.31 14.29 13.04
C LYS A 195 6.79 15.52 12.29
N PRO A 196 6.75 16.70 12.94
CA PRO A 196 7.44 17.86 12.40
C PRO A 196 8.94 17.60 12.26
N ILE A 197 9.51 17.95 11.13
CA ILE A 197 10.94 17.75 10.82
C ILE A 197 11.84 18.43 11.88
N ASN A 198 11.38 19.57 12.44
CA ASN A 198 12.16 20.39 13.36
C ASN A 198 12.03 20.01 14.85
N THR A 199 11.20 19.01 15.22
CA THR A 199 10.97 18.63 16.63
C THR A 199 11.44 17.23 16.98
N LEU A 200 12.36 16.67 16.20
CA LEU A 200 12.93 15.35 16.44
C LEU A 200 13.85 15.42 17.67
N THR A 201 13.35 15.02 18.83
CA THR A 201 14.09 15.04 20.11
C THR A 201 14.58 13.65 20.51
N THR A 202 15.55 13.61 21.44
CA THR A 202 16.07 12.36 22.02
C THR A 202 15.04 11.52 22.77
N HIS A 203 13.90 12.09 23.18
CA HIS A 203 12.76 11.36 23.74
C HIS A 203 12.11 10.40 22.73
N ASP A 204 12.30 10.62 21.43
CA ASP A 204 11.83 9.72 20.38
C ASP A 204 12.63 8.42 20.31
N LYS A 205 13.82 8.36 20.95
CA LYS A 205 14.56 7.12 21.20
C LYS A 205 13.81 6.16 22.13
N ALA A 206 12.90 6.65 22.98
CA ALA A 206 12.14 5.80 23.89
C ALA A 206 11.21 4.80 23.15
N LEU A 207 10.84 5.08 21.90
CA LEU A 207 10.05 4.19 21.06
C LEU A 207 10.88 2.99 20.53
N THR A 208 12.21 3.09 20.55
CA THR A 208 13.16 2.03 20.17
C THR A 208 13.96 1.49 21.33
N THR A 209 13.91 2.12 22.52
CA THR A 209 14.74 1.76 23.67
C THR A 209 14.39 0.39 24.26
N ALA A 210 13.22 -0.16 23.96
CA ALA A 210 12.82 -1.51 24.34
C ALA A 210 13.18 -2.59 23.31
N GLY A 211 13.93 -2.25 22.24
CA GLY A 211 14.26 -3.21 21.16
C GLY A 211 13.08 -3.60 20.28
N VAL A 212 11.94 -2.94 20.44
CA VAL A 212 10.72 -3.23 19.66
C VAL A 212 10.59 -2.18 18.56
N PHE A 213 10.71 -2.63 17.31
CA PHE A 213 10.43 -1.79 16.15
C PHE A 213 8.93 -1.49 16.09
N MET A 214 8.57 -0.19 16.06
CA MET A 214 7.19 0.24 15.85
C MET A 214 6.97 0.56 14.37
N GLY A 215 6.01 -0.11 13.76
CA GLY A 215 5.69 -0.03 12.34
C GLY A 215 5.81 -1.38 11.66
N LYS A 216 5.67 -1.39 10.34
CA LYS A 216 5.79 -2.61 9.54
C LYS A 216 7.21 -2.78 9.01
N PRO A 217 7.91 -3.85 9.39
CA PRO A 217 9.30 -4.08 8.98
C PRO A 217 9.52 -4.03 7.48
N TRP A 218 8.54 -4.51 6.71
CA TRP A 218 8.66 -4.67 5.25
C TRP A 218 8.86 -3.37 4.47
N TYR A 219 8.44 -2.22 5.02
CA TYR A 219 8.53 -0.90 4.35
C TYR A 219 9.51 0.05 5.04
N ALA A 220 10.10 -0.39 6.15
CA ALA A 220 10.93 0.45 6.99
C ALA A 220 12.23 0.86 6.29
N ALA A 221 12.50 2.16 6.25
CA ALA A 221 13.78 2.68 5.81
C ALA A 221 14.90 2.34 6.82
N PRO A 222 16.17 2.18 6.39
CA PRO A 222 17.27 1.84 7.28
C PRO A 222 17.40 2.73 8.53
N GLU A 223 17.21 4.04 8.37
CA GLU A 223 17.25 5.00 9.48
C GLU A 223 16.09 4.84 10.48
N LEU A 224 14.92 4.33 10.03
CA LEU A 224 13.84 3.95 10.94
C LEU A 224 14.18 2.69 11.72
N VAL A 225 14.76 1.68 11.05
CA VAL A 225 15.18 0.43 11.68
C VAL A 225 16.23 0.68 12.75
N LEU A 226 17.18 1.60 12.47
CA LEU A 226 18.23 2.00 13.42
C LEU A 226 17.71 2.91 14.56
N GLY A 227 16.47 3.39 14.49
CA GLY A 227 15.96 4.40 15.41
C GLY A 227 16.73 5.73 15.33
N ASP A 228 17.32 6.02 14.19
CA ASP A 228 18.10 7.24 13.96
C ASP A 228 17.18 8.42 13.67
N VAL A 229 16.63 8.97 14.74
CA VAL A 229 15.63 10.04 14.68
C VAL A 229 16.17 11.28 13.98
N LYS A 230 17.45 11.58 14.10
CA LYS A 230 18.08 12.79 13.54
C LYS A 230 18.11 12.79 12.01
N HIS A 231 18.22 11.62 11.40
CA HIS A 231 18.29 11.47 9.96
C HIS A 231 16.95 11.10 9.31
N GLN A 232 15.85 11.02 10.09
CA GLN A 232 14.51 10.82 9.53
C GLN A 232 14.03 12.11 8.86
N ASN A 233 13.74 12.05 7.58
CA ASN A 233 13.30 13.17 6.75
C ASN A 233 12.44 12.68 5.57
N ALA A 234 12.14 13.52 4.59
CA ALA A 234 11.33 13.16 3.42
C ALA A 234 11.85 11.90 2.69
N THR A 235 13.17 11.67 2.69
CA THR A 235 13.76 10.49 2.02
C THR A 235 13.44 9.18 2.73
N THR A 236 12.99 9.23 3.98
CA THR A 236 12.49 8.09 4.75
C THR A 236 11.18 7.57 4.15
N ASP A 237 10.26 8.47 3.85
CA ASP A 237 8.98 8.13 3.19
C ASP A 237 9.23 7.66 1.75
N ILE A 238 10.16 8.28 1.06
CA ILE A 238 10.55 7.91 -0.32
C ILE A 238 11.02 6.46 -0.40
N TYR A 239 11.77 5.99 0.60
CA TYR A 239 12.19 4.59 0.66
C TYR A 239 10.97 3.65 0.73
N ALA A 240 10.04 3.93 1.64
CA ALA A 240 8.82 3.13 1.80
C ALA A 240 7.98 3.10 0.52
N ILE A 241 7.86 4.24 -0.21
CA ILE A 241 7.18 4.28 -1.53
C ILE A 241 7.91 3.41 -2.56
N GLY A 242 9.23 3.38 -2.54
CA GLY A 242 10.02 2.50 -3.42
C GLY A 242 9.71 1.02 -3.20
N ILE A 243 9.58 0.60 -1.93
CA ILE A 243 9.15 -0.76 -1.55
C ILE A 243 7.70 -1.02 -2.00
N LEU A 244 6.81 -0.06 -1.76
CA LEU A 244 5.41 -0.15 -2.17
C LEU A 244 5.28 -0.26 -3.70
N PHE A 245 6.06 0.52 -4.45
CA PHE A 245 6.06 0.43 -5.91
C PHE A 245 6.50 -0.95 -6.40
N TYR A 246 7.56 -1.51 -5.81
CA TYR A 246 7.99 -2.87 -6.10
C TYR A 246 6.84 -3.86 -5.87
N GLN A 247 6.20 -3.81 -4.70
CA GLN A 247 5.12 -4.73 -4.34
C GLN A 247 3.91 -4.59 -5.27
N LEU A 248 3.46 -3.37 -5.55
CA LEU A 248 2.31 -3.14 -6.42
C LEU A 248 2.55 -3.63 -7.84
N TYR A 249 3.78 -3.48 -8.34
CA TYR A 249 4.11 -3.88 -9.70
C TYR A 249 4.33 -5.37 -9.85
N LEU A 250 4.93 -6.03 -8.85
CA LEU A 250 5.29 -7.44 -8.90
C LEU A 250 4.34 -8.35 -8.09
N GLY A 251 3.40 -7.79 -7.33
CA GLY A 251 2.48 -8.55 -6.47
C GLY A 251 3.14 -9.15 -5.24
N MET A 252 4.43 -8.89 -4.97
CA MET A 252 5.18 -9.45 -3.86
C MET A 252 6.12 -8.43 -3.23
N ARG A 253 6.41 -8.58 -1.95
CA ARG A 253 7.39 -7.74 -1.25
C ARG A 253 8.82 -8.15 -1.62
N PRO A 254 9.79 -7.20 -1.64
CA PRO A 254 11.18 -7.52 -1.98
C PRO A 254 11.89 -8.30 -0.87
N PHE A 255 11.44 -8.15 0.37
CA PHE A 255 11.91 -8.89 1.54
C PHE A 255 10.72 -9.49 2.27
N ASP A 256 10.83 -10.77 2.64
CA ASP A 256 9.82 -11.51 3.36
C ASP A 256 10.47 -12.47 4.37
N GLY A 257 9.75 -12.81 5.44
CA GLY A 257 10.23 -13.67 6.50
C GLY A 257 9.91 -13.09 7.88
N PRO A 258 10.51 -13.65 8.95
CA PRO A 258 10.39 -13.15 10.32
C PRO A 258 10.83 -11.69 10.43
N ASN A 259 10.20 -10.93 11.32
CA ASN A 259 10.44 -9.47 11.46
C ASN A 259 11.92 -9.11 11.60
N HIS A 260 12.68 -9.85 12.42
CA HIS A 260 14.09 -9.57 12.66
C HIS A 260 14.95 -9.78 11.39
N GLU A 261 14.65 -10.80 10.58
CA GLU A 261 15.34 -11.02 9.30
C GLU A 261 15.01 -9.94 8.28
N VAL A 262 13.73 -9.53 8.22
CA VAL A 262 13.31 -8.43 7.33
C VAL A 262 14.01 -7.13 7.75
N LEU A 263 14.08 -6.81 9.04
CA LEU A 263 14.79 -5.63 9.54
C LEU A 263 16.28 -5.66 9.17
N ASP A 264 16.95 -6.81 9.30
CA ASP A 264 18.33 -6.98 8.87
C ASP A 264 18.48 -6.76 7.35
N MET A 265 17.58 -7.34 6.55
CA MET A 265 17.59 -7.13 5.09
C MET A 265 17.32 -5.67 4.73
N GLN A 266 16.49 -4.94 5.48
CA GLN A 266 16.29 -3.50 5.29
C GLN A 266 17.57 -2.71 5.55
N LEU A 267 18.41 -3.12 6.48
CA LEU A 267 19.69 -2.48 6.75
C LEU A 267 20.75 -2.79 5.69
N HIS A 268 20.91 -4.05 5.32
CA HIS A 268 22.11 -4.53 4.66
C HIS A 268 21.88 -5.03 3.22
N LYS A 269 20.70 -5.56 2.89
CA LYS A 269 20.47 -6.23 1.62
C LYS A 269 19.86 -5.29 0.58
N ARG A 270 20.48 -5.18 -0.59
CA ARG A 270 19.87 -4.48 -1.73
C ARG A 270 18.68 -5.28 -2.26
N ILE A 271 17.66 -4.57 -2.72
CA ILE A 271 16.49 -5.19 -3.36
C ILE A 271 16.92 -5.85 -4.68
N SER A 272 16.50 -7.10 -4.87
CA SER A 272 16.67 -7.77 -6.15
C SER A 272 15.68 -7.20 -7.16
N LEU A 273 16.20 -6.58 -8.20
CA LEU A 273 15.39 -6.01 -9.28
C LEU A 273 15.36 -6.93 -10.54
N LYS A 274 15.81 -8.20 -10.39
CA LYS A 274 15.88 -9.15 -11.50
C LYS A 274 14.52 -9.32 -12.17
N HIS A 275 13.47 -9.39 -11.37
CA HIS A 275 12.10 -9.63 -11.83
C HIS A 275 11.31 -8.38 -12.23
N VAL A 276 11.90 -7.18 -12.14
CA VAL A 276 11.25 -5.95 -12.61
C VAL A 276 11.41 -5.85 -14.13
N PRO A 277 10.33 -5.98 -14.94
CA PRO A 277 10.45 -6.14 -16.39
C PRO A 277 10.92 -4.88 -17.11
N ARG A 278 10.57 -3.68 -16.60
CA ARG A 278 10.84 -2.40 -17.25
C ARG A 278 12.11 -1.76 -16.70
N LYS A 279 13.05 -1.35 -17.56
CA LYS A 279 14.31 -0.69 -17.17
C LYS A 279 14.08 0.65 -16.47
N ASP A 280 13.12 1.43 -16.95
CA ASP A 280 12.74 2.71 -16.35
C ASP A 280 12.19 2.55 -14.93
N VAL A 281 11.28 1.60 -14.70
CA VAL A 281 10.76 1.26 -13.36
C VAL A 281 11.88 0.71 -12.47
N LYS A 282 12.75 -0.14 -13.03
CA LYS A 282 13.91 -0.69 -12.33
C LYS A 282 14.83 0.41 -11.78
N ALA A 283 15.12 1.43 -12.61
CA ALA A 283 15.94 2.58 -12.22
C ALA A 283 15.27 3.41 -11.11
N ILE A 284 13.96 3.64 -11.23
CA ILE A 284 13.18 4.39 -10.25
C ILE A 284 13.18 3.67 -8.89
N ILE A 285 12.86 2.38 -8.85
CA ILE A 285 12.83 1.61 -7.61
C ILE A 285 14.24 1.55 -7.01
N ALA A 286 15.29 1.32 -7.81
CA ALA A 286 16.67 1.29 -7.34
C ALA A 286 17.08 2.60 -6.67
N LYS A 287 16.73 3.74 -7.26
CA LYS A 287 17.01 5.07 -6.70
C LYS A 287 16.23 5.28 -5.40
N ALA A 288 14.92 5.06 -5.39
CA ALA A 288 14.07 5.27 -4.24
C ALA A 288 14.51 4.41 -3.04
N THR A 289 14.92 3.16 -3.27
CA THR A 289 15.27 2.19 -2.22
C THR A 289 16.78 2.08 -1.94
N SER A 290 17.58 3.09 -2.34
CA SER A 290 18.98 3.16 -1.97
C SER A 290 19.12 3.16 -0.44
N LYS A 291 20.10 2.38 0.09
CA LYS A 291 20.36 2.36 1.54
C LYS A 291 20.91 3.70 2.02
N LYS A 292 21.69 4.37 1.20
CA LYS A 292 22.20 5.72 1.46
C LYS A 292 21.16 6.76 1.09
N GLN A 293 20.76 7.60 2.04
CA GLN A 293 19.71 8.61 1.86
C GLN A 293 20.03 9.62 0.74
N GLU A 294 21.28 10.05 0.67
CA GLU A 294 21.75 11.00 -0.34
C GLU A 294 21.66 10.49 -1.78
N MET A 295 21.55 9.17 -1.95
CA MET A 295 21.38 8.53 -3.26
C MET A 295 19.94 8.32 -3.65
N ARG A 296 18.98 8.62 -2.77
CA ARG A 296 17.53 8.55 -3.06
C ARG A 296 17.06 9.81 -3.77
N TYR A 297 15.81 9.83 -4.17
CA TYR A 297 15.12 11.09 -4.45
C TYR A 297 15.14 11.96 -3.19
N GLN A 298 15.39 13.25 -3.34
CA GLN A 298 15.49 14.15 -2.19
C GLN A 298 14.14 14.78 -1.81
N SER A 299 13.15 14.67 -2.70
CA SER A 299 11.78 15.12 -2.44
C SER A 299 10.75 14.23 -3.14
N ALA A 300 9.51 14.25 -2.64
CA ALA A 300 8.38 13.58 -3.29
C ALA A 300 8.12 14.17 -4.70
N SER A 301 8.38 15.45 -4.90
CA SER A 301 8.28 16.12 -6.20
C SER A 301 9.30 15.59 -7.20
N GLU A 302 10.57 15.44 -6.81
CA GLU A 302 11.60 14.85 -7.66
C GLU A 302 11.22 13.41 -8.08
N PHE A 303 10.75 12.61 -7.14
CA PHE A 303 10.30 11.24 -7.42
C PHE A 303 9.10 11.24 -8.39
N ARG A 304 8.14 12.15 -8.17
CA ARG A 304 6.95 12.28 -9.00
C ARG A 304 7.28 12.56 -10.46
N VAL A 305 8.28 13.41 -10.73
CA VAL A 305 8.73 13.75 -12.09
C VAL A 305 9.14 12.48 -12.87
N ASP A 306 9.86 11.56 -12.24
CA ASP A 306 10.27 10.33 -12.93
C ASP A 306 9.12 9.33 -13.07
N VAL A 307 8.22 9.25 -12.09
CA VAL A 307 7.00 8.42 -12.20
C VAL A 307 6.06 8.96 -13.31
N ASP A 308 6.00 10.27 -13.49
CA ASP A 308 5.16 10.88 -14.55
C ASP A 308 5.65 10.61 -15.97
N LYS A 309 6.94 10.31 -16.14
CA LYS A 309 7.52 9.85 -17.42
C LYS A 309 7.14 8.43 -17.79
N LEU A 310 6.64 7.64 -16.82
CA LEU A 310 6.23 6.28 -17.06
C LEU A 310 4.92 6.25 -17.86
N THR A 311 5.03 5.94 -19.14
CA THR A 311 3.87 5.78 -20.04
C THR A 311 3.53 4.31 -20.22
N PRO A 312 2.24 3.95 -20.39
CA PRO A 312 1.88 2.62 -20.85
C PRO A 312 2.59 2.34 -22.18
N ARG A 313 3.24 1.20 -22.32
CA ARG A 313 3.71 0.79 -23.63
C ARG A 313 2.48 0.50 -24.49
N PRO A 314 2.36 1.02 -25.72
CA PRO A 314 1.28 0.62 -26.60
C PRO A 314 1.37 -0.90 -26.82
N PRO A 315 0.23 -1.60 -26.93
CA PRO A 315 0.23 -3.01 -27.26
C PRO A 315 1.03 -3.19 -28.57
N ARG A 316 1.95 -4.13 -28.59
CA ARG A 316 2.70 -4.43 -29.82
C ARG A 316 1.69 -4.76 -30.91
N PRO A 317 1.81 -4.17 -32.11
CA PRO A 317 0.94 -4.53 -33.21
C PRO A 317 1.13 -6.02 -33.50
N ILE A 318 0.09 -6.80 -33.27
CA ILE A 318 0.05 -8.19 -33.70
C ILE A 318 -0.06 -8.13 -35.21
N LEU A 319 1.02 -8.40 -35.92
CA LEU A 319 0.98 -8.55 -37.39
C LEU A 319 0.03 -9.71 -37.70
N PRO A 320 -1.06 -9.47 -38.44
CA PRO A 320 -1.99 -10.54 -38.76
C PRO A 320 -1.25 -11.65 -39.54
N ILE A 321 -1.48 -12.89 -39.13
CA ILE A 321 -0.85 -14.10 -39.72
C ILE A 321 -1.03 -14.14 -41.23
N SER A 322 -2.07 -13.52 -41.77
CA SER A 322 -2.29 -13.34 -43.21
C SER A 322 -1.21 -12.51 -43.91
N LEU A 323 -0.63 -11.50 -43.23
CA LEU A 323 0.47 -10.70 -43.78
C LEU A 323 1.77 -11.51 -43.83
N ILE A 324 2.01 -12.37 -42.85
CA ILE A 324 3.16 -13.26 -42.77
C ILE A 324 3.13 -14.28 -43.93
N LYS A 325 1.96 -14.84 -44.26
CA LYS A 325 1.77 -15.74 -45.39
C LYS A 325 1.96 -15.05 -46.74
N LEU A 326 1.63 -13.77 -46.89
CA LEU A 326 1.82 -13.01 -48.14
C LEU A 326 3.30 -12.69 -48.40
N ILE A 327 4.10 -12.54 -47.36
CA ILE A 327 5.53 -12.21 -47.45
C ILE A 327 6.38 -13.46 -47.73
N PHE A 328 5.94 -14.65 -47.27
CA PHE A 328 6.63 -15.92 -47.52
C PHE A 328 6.32 -16.57 -48.92
N GLY A 329 5.38 -15.99 -49.67
CA GLY A 329 4.94 -16.50 -50.98
C GLY A 329 5.69 -15.94 -52.19
N GLY A 330 6.63 -15.01 -52.05
CA GLY A 330 7.35 -14.42 -53.19
C GLY A 330 8.73 -13.90 -52.84
N ILE A 331 9.73 -14.38 -53.54
CA ILE A 331 11.11 -13.87 -53.71
C ILE A 331 11.52 -12.75 -52.77
N GLY A 332 11.91 -13.05 -51.54
CA GLY A 332 12.31 -11.99 -50.61
C GLY A 332 12.78 -12.50 -49.23
N ALA A 333 12.88 -13.80 -49.02
CA ALA A 333 13.24 -14.39 -47.72
C ALA A 333 14.56 -13.85 -47.12
N VAL A 334 15.54 -13.57 -47.97
CA VAL A 334 16.87 -13.10 -47.53
C VAL A 334 16.84 -11.62 -47.10
N THR A 335 16.10 -10.78 -47.83
CA THR A 335 15.95 -9.34 -47.48
C THR A 335 15.08 -9.16 -46.28
N LEU A 336 14.06 -9.98 -46.08
CA LEU A 336 13.19 -9.92 -44.90
C LEU A 336 13.92 -10.34 -43.63
N ILE A 337 14.74 -11.40 -43.70
CA ILE A 337 15.60 -11.85 -42.60
C ILE A 337 16.60 -10.74 -42.25
N ALA A 338 17.21 -10.09 -43.23
CA ALA A 338 18.13 -8.98 -43.01
C ALA A 338 17.43 -7.75 -42.35
N VAL A 339 16.18 -7.42 -42.74
CA VAL A 339 15.39 -6.35 -42.14
C VAL A 339 14.94 -6.72 -40.72
N ILE A 340 14.54 -7.96 -40.48
CA ILE A 340 14.16 -8.45 -39.15
C ILE A 340 15.40 -8.48 -38.25
N VAL A 341 16.52 -8.99 -38.69
CA VAL A 341 17.79 -8.97 -37.95
C VAL A 341 18.27 -7.55 -37.72
N TRP A 342 18.14 -6.64 -38.70
CA TRP A 342 18.46 -5.23 -38.51
C TRP A 342 17.54 -4.52 -37.51
N LEU A 343 16.23 -4.81 -37.52
CA LEU A 343 15.30 -4.32 -36.52
C LEU A 343 15.59 -4.90 -35.12
N PHE A 344 15.99 -6.17 -35.03
CA PHE A 344 16.42 -6.77 -33.77
C PHE A 344 17.74 -6.18 -33.25
N LEU A 345 18.74 -5.96 -34.14
CA LEU A 345 20.02 -5.36 -33.76
C LEU A 345 19.93 -3.87 -33.42
N ARG A 346 19.00 -3.14 -34.07
CA ARG A 346 18.77 -1.71 -33.82
C ARG A 346 18.00 -1.47 -32.52
N ASN A 347 17.16 -2.39 -32.08
CA ASN A 347 16.38 -2.30 -30.85
C ASN A 347 16.98 -3.19 -29.75
N GLY A 348 18.28 -3.35 -29.71
CA GLY A 348 19.03 -4.24 -28.83
C GLY A 348 18.46 -4.37 -27.43
N ASP A 349 17.59 -5.34 -27.25
CA ASP A 349 17.24 -5.99 -26.00
C ASP A 349 16.46 -7.27 -26.34
N GLY A 350 17.19 -8.35 -26.52
CA GLY A 350 16.61 -9.68 -26.58
C GLY A 350 16.17 -10.07 -25.19
N ASP A 351 14.88 -10.38 -25.00
CA ASP A 351 14.36 -11.32 -24.01
C ASP A 351 12.82 -11.40 -23.99
N ASP A 352 12.14 -10.81 -24.98
CA ASP A 352 10.66 -10.71 -24.90
C ASP A 352 9.90 -11.83 -25.67
N ASN A 353 10.57 -12.83 -26.28
CA ASN A 353 9.87 -13.90 -27.01
C ASN A 353 9.44 -15.10 -26.14
N VAL A 354 9.90 -15.16 -24.88
CA VAL A 354 9.59 -16.26 -23.95
C VAL A 354 8.21 -16.07 -23.28
N ILE A 355 7.70 -14.82 -23.23
CA ILE A 355 6.53 -14.49 -22.41
C ILE A 355 5.18 -14.92 -23.03
N VAL A 356 5.06 -15.07 -24.33
CA VAL A 356 3.77 -15.41 -24.98
C VAL A 356 3.53 -16.92 -24.98
N GLU A 357 4.56 -17.73 -25.18
CA GLU A 357 4.48 -19.18 -25.02
C GLU A 357 4.28 -19.56 -23.55
N ASP A 358 4.98 -18.89 -22.64
CA ASP A 358 4.90 -19.06 -21.21
C ASP A 358 3.50 -18.77 -20.61
N ARG A 359 2.74 -17.80 -21.12
CA ARG A 359 1.40 -17.52 -20.60
C ARG A 359 0.40 -18.62 -20.89
N HIS A 360 0.51 -19.27 -22.05
CA HIS A 360 -0.38 -20.38 -22.40
C HIS A 360 -0.06 -21.59 -21.53
N THR A 361 1.19 -21.93 -21.38
CA THR A 361 1.68 -23.05 -20.55
C THR A 361 1.41 -22.81 -19.05
N TYR A 362 1.53 -21.55 -18.58
CA TYR A 362 1.16 -21.19 -17.21
C TYR A 362 -0.34 -21.40 -16.97
N SER A 363 -1.21 -20.96 -17.87
CA SER A 363 -2.65 -21.16 -17.80
C SER A 363 -3.04 -22.64 -17.74
N GLU A 364 -2.37 -23.47 -18.50
CA GLU A 364 -2.58 -24.93 -18.50
C GLU A 364 -2.13 -25.57 -17.17
N ALA A 365 -0.98 -25.17 -16.67
CA ALA A 365 -0.47 -25.63 -15.39
C ALA A 365 -1.40 -25.26 -14.22
N VAL A 366 -1.97 -24.04 -14.25
CA VAL A 366 -2.96 -23.58 -13.25
C VAL A 366 -4.27 -24.36 -13.38
N GLU A 367 -4.74 -24.65 -14.58
CA GLU A 367 -5.97 -25.44 -14.76
C GLU A 367 -5.83 -26.86 -14.20
N LYS A 368 -4.65 -27.48 -14.36
CA LYS A 368 -4.34 -28.80 -13.77
C LYS A 368 -4.37 -28.80 -12.24
N LEU A 369 -4.14 -27.67 -11.57
CA LEU A 369 -4.23 -27.58 -10.10
C LEU A 369 -5.67 -27.71 -9.58
N LYS A 370 -6.67 -27.46 -10.40
CA LYS A 370 -8.09 -27.48 -9.98
C LYS A 370 -8.61 -28.90 -9.75
N SER A 371 -7.95 -29.94 -10.26
CA SER A 371 -8.34 -31.33 -10.09
C SER A 371 -7.33 -32.07 -9.20
N PRO A 372 -7.75 -32.81 -8.17
CA PRO A 372 -6.85 -33.61 -7.33
C PRO A 372 -6.01 -34.62 -8.11
N GLN A 373 -6.52 -35.11 -9.26
CA GLN A 373 -5.85 -36.12 -10.10
C GLN A 373 -4.69 -35.54 -10.90
N THR A 374 -4.77 -34.27 -11.29
CA THR A 374 -3.76 -33.58 -12.13
C THR A 374 -2.97 -32.53 -11.37
N ALA A 375 -3.30 -32.26 -10.10
CA ALA A 375 -2.68 -31.19 -9.31
C ALA A 375 -1.16 -31.36 -9.16
N GLN A 376 -0.67 -32.59 -9.01
CA GLN A 376 0.77 -32.84 -8.88
C GLN A 376 1.53 -32.55 -10.19
N GLU A 377 0.91 -32.82 -11.33
CA GLU A 377 1.46 -32.49 -12.65
C GLU A 377 1.51 -30.97 -12.84
N GLY A 378 0.41 -30.26 -12.56
CA GLY A 378 0.36 -28.80 -12.60
C GLY A 378 1.40 -28.15 -11.69
N MET A 379 1.63 -28.70 -10.48
CA MET A 379 2.69 -28.22 -9.57
C MET A 379 4.09 -28.42 -10.14
N ASN A 380 4.34 -29.51 -10.85
CA ASN A 380 5.64 -29.77 -11.47
C ASN A 380 5.88 -28.82 -12.67
N GLU A 381 4.87 -28.60 -13.50
CA GLU A 381 4.92 -27.64 -14.60
C GLU A 381 5.17 -26.20 -14.09
N LEU A 382 4.49 -25.78 -13.05
CA LEU A 382 4.74 -24.48 -12.42
C LEU A 382 6.17 -24.35 -11.88
N ARG A 383 6.77 -25.45 -11.38
CA ARG A 383 8.18 -25.42 -10.93
C ARG A 383 9.13 -25.22 -12.09
N VAL A 384 8.91 -25.91 -13.22
CA VAL A 384 9.70 -25.74 -14.44
C VAL A 384 9.57 -24.30 -14.94
N LEU A 385 8.36 -23.81 -15.12
CA LEU A 385 8.10 -22.43 -15.54
C LEU A 385 8.75 -21.39 -14.59
N SER A 386 8.73 -21.65 -13.30
CA SER A 386 9.40 -20.79 -12.30
C SER A 386 10.92 -20.81 -12.44
N GLN A 387 11.52 -21.96 -12.76
CA GLN A 387 12.97 -22.10 -13.00
C GLN A 387 13.38 -21.40 -14.29
N ASP A 388 12.52 -21.42 -15.30
CA ASP A 388 12.70 -20.75 -16.59
C ASP A 388 12.42 -19.23 -16.53
N GLY A 389 12.06 -18.73 -15.34
CA GLY A 389 11.88 -17.29 -15.09
C GLY A 389 10.45 -16.78 -15.21
N ASN A 390 9.46 -17.67 -15.35
CA ASN A 390 8.06 -17.28 -15.36
C ASN A 390 7.64 -16.77 -13.99
N TYR A 391 7.28 -15.49 -13.94
CA TYR A 391 6.95 -14.77 -12.72
C TYR A 391 5.65 -15.27 -12.07
N ASP A 392 4.61 -15.50 -12.88
CA ASP A 392 3.30 -15.92 -12.39
C ASP A 392 3.38 -17.31 -11.75
N ALA A 393 4.18 -18.21 -12.32
CA ALA A 393 4.47 -19.52 -11.75
C ALA A 393 5.25 -19.42 -10.41
N THR A 394 6.25 -18.55 -10.36
CA THR A 394 7.03 -18.30 -9.12
C THR A 394 6.15 -17.73 -8.01
N TYR A 395 5.29 -16.79 -8.33
CA TYR A 395 4.34 -16.17 -7.39
C TYR A 395 3.34 -17.20 -6.86
N LEU A 396 2.70 -17.96 -7.75
CA LEU A 396 1.70 -18.96 -7.36
C LEU A 396 2.31 -20.06 -6.49
N LEU A 397 3.51 -20.55 -6.83
CA LEU A 397 4.22 -21.55 -6.03
C LEU A 397 4.60 -21.05 -4.64
N SER A 398 4.99 -19.78 -4.51
CA SER A 398 5.29 -19.18 -3.22
C SER A 398 4.05 -19.12 -2.32
N ARG A 399 2.91 -18.77 -2.92
CA ARG A 399 1.62 -18.69 -2.24
C ARG A 399 1.10 -20.06 -1.80
N LEU A 400 1.18 -21.07 -2.67
CA LEU A 400 0.79 -22.44 -2.36
C LEU A 400 1.65 -23.06 -1.23
N LYS A 401 2.95 -22.73 -1.16
CA LYS A 401 3.84 -23.13 -0.07
C LYS A 401 3.46 -22.45 1.25
N PHE A 402 3.09 -21.18 1.20
CA PHE A 402 2.65 -20.41 2.36
C PHE A 402 1.36 -21.00 2.94
N ASP A 403 0.36 -21.24 2.09
CA ASP A 403 -0.94 -21.79 2.50
C ASP A 403 -0.78 -23.21 3.11
N ALA A 404 0.08 -24.04 2.52
CA ALA A 404 0.39 -25.37 3.05
C ALA A 404 1.10 -25.34 4.41
N LYS A 405 2.01 -24.37 4.61
CA LYS A 405 2.71 -24.17 5.88
C LYS A 405 1.76 -23.67 6.96
N THR A 406 0.93 -22.70 6.66
CA THR A 406 -0.07 -22.14 7.59
C THR A 406 -1.09 -23.19 7.99
N LYS A 407 -1.57 -24.01 7.07
CA LYS A 407 -2.49 -25.13 7.37
C LYS A 407 -1.84 -26.13 8.31
N LYS A 408 -0.57 -26.51 8.07
CA LYS A 408 0.17 -27.46 8.92
C LYS A 408 0.45 -26.92 10.33
N GLU A 409 0.61 -25.60 10.48
CA GLU A 409 0.72 -24.93 11.78
C GLU A 409 -0.63 -24.91 12.52
N TYR A 410 -1.75 -24.74 11.82
CA TYR A 410 -3.10 -24.82 12.39
C TYR A 410 -3.50 -26.24 12.80
N ASP A 411 -3.11 -27.25 12.03
CA ASP A 411 -3.42 -28.67 12.33
C ASP A 411 -2.57 -29.22 13.49
N ASN A 412 -1.59 -28.44 13.99
CA ASN A 412 -0.71 -28.82 15.13
C ASN A 412 -1.04 -28.02 16.42
N ILE A 413 -2.08 -27.17 16.45
CA ILE A 413 -2.63 -26.50 17.64
C ILE A 413 -3.95 -27.13 18.02
#